data_3e827950bc4f33d7565c19498fc267a2
#
_entry.id   3e827950bc4f33d7565c19498fc267a2
#
_cell.length_a   1.000
_cell.length_b   1.000
_cell.length_c   1.000
_cell.angle_alpha   90.00
_cell.angle_beta   90.00
_cell.angle_gamma   90.00
#
_symmetry.space_group_name_H-M   'P 1'
#
loop_
_entity.id
_entity.type
_entity.pdbx_description
1 polymer ?
#
loop_
_entity_poly.entity_id
_entity_poly.type
_entity_poly.pdbx_seq_one_letter_code
_entity_poly.pdbx_strand_id
1 'polypeptide(L)'
;MKMANDVRWLASGPRDGLGEIKIPENEPGSSIMPGKVNPTQCEAVTMVAVQVMGNDAAVGFAASQGNFELNVFMPVIIYNFTQSVRLLSEVMVSFNDNCAVGIKADREKMNHNLHNSLMLVTALNPYIGYENAAKTAKKAYKDNISLKQACVELGFLSEERFDEVFHPEQMV
;
A
#
# COMPACT_ATOMS: atom_id res chain seq x y z
N MET A 1 9.22 3.12 7.00
CA MET A 1 7.93 2.62 7.54
C MET A 1 6.83 2.56 6.49
N LYS A 2 6.44 3.65 5.84
CA LYS A 2 5.29 3.68 4.90
C LYS A 2 5.39 2.65 3.79
N MET A 3 6.49 2.55 3.06
CA MET A 3 6.67 1.57 1.97
C MET A 3 6.46 0.12 2.44
N ALA A 4 7.02 -0.25 3.58
CA ALA A 4 6.86 -1.59 4.13
C ALA A 4 5.40 -1.88 4.52
N ASN A 5 4.69 -0.90 5.06
CA ASN A 5 3.27 -1.05 5.34
C ASN A 5 2.44 -1.18 4.06
N ASP A 6 2.73 -0.41 3.01
CA ASP A 6 2.03 -0.53 1.73
C ASP A 6 2.25 -1.93 1.12
N VAL A 7 3.48 -2.42 1.11
CA VAL A 7 3.79 -3.77 0.59
C VAL A 7 3.03 -4.85 1.36
N ARG A 8 3.05 -4.81 2.71
CA ARG A 8 2.34 -5.82 3.52
C ARG A 8 0.82 -5.75 3.34
N TRP A 9 0.24 -4.55 3.18
CA TRP A 9 -1.19 -4.40 2.92
C TRP A 9 -1.58 -4.91 1.54
N LEU A 10 -0.83 -4.53 0.51
CA LEU A 10 -1.08 -4.99 -0.86
C LEU A 10 -0.92 -6.51 -1.00
N ALA A 11 -0.05 -7.12 -0.20
CA ALA A 11 0.16 -8.57 -0.18
C ALA A 11 -0.80 -9.32 0.76
N SER A 12 -1.70 -8.62 1.46
CA SER A 12 -2.61 -9.25 2.43
C SER A 12 -3.56 -10.24 1.77
N GLY A 13 -3.79 -11.36 2.42
CA GLY A 13 -4.61 -12.48 1.95
C GLY A 13 -4.04 -13.81 2.48
N PRO A 14 -4.16 -14.90 1.73
CA PRO A 14 -4.82 -15.06 0.43
C PRO A 14 -6.35 -15.00 0.49
N ARG A 15 -7.02 -14.68 -0.59
CA ARG A 15 -8.48 -14.59 -0.78
C ARG A 15 -9.19 -13.49 0.01
N ASP A 16 -8.88 -13.34 1.30
CA ASP A 16 -9.48 -12.35 2.21
C ASP A 16 -8.45 -11.27 2.54
N GLY A 17 -8.35 -10.28 1.70
CA GLY A 17 -7.39 -9.17 1.77
C GLY A 17 -7.28 -8.44 0.44
N LEU A 18 -6.36 -7.48 0.34
CA LEU A 18 -6.14 -6.75 -0.91
C LEU A 18 -5.57 -7.67 -2.00
N GLY A 19 -4.51 -8.41 -1.69
CA GLY A 19 -3.99 -9.47 -2.54
C GLY A 19 -3.54 -9.04 -3.94
N GLU A 20 -3.18 -7.77 -4.13
CA GLU A 20 -2.78 -7.23 -5.43
C GLU A 20 -1.35 -7.55 -5.82
N ILE A 21 -0.52 -7.87 -4.84
CA ILE A 21 0.84 -8.37 -5.04
C ILE A 21 1.08 -9.64 -4.24
N LYS A 22 2.06 -10.43 -4.71
CA LYS A 22 2.61 -11.58 -4.01
C LYS A 22 4.04 -11.27 -3.61
N ILE A 23 4.41 -11.59 -2.38
CA ILE A 23 5.75 -11.46 -1.83
C ILE A 23 6.36 -12.84 -1.61
N PRO A 24 7.71 -12.97 -1.56
CA PRO A 24 8.37 -14.22 -1.24
C PRO A 24 7.96 -14.77 0.13
N GLU A 25 7.80 -16.08 0.19
CA GLU A 25 7.61 -16.83 1.42
C GLU A 25 8.98 -17.20 1.99
N ASN A 26 9.45 -16.47 2.99
CA ASN A 26 10.80 -16.65 3.53
C ASN A 26 10.84 -17.67 4.67
N GLU A 27 9.67 -17.99 5.25
CA GLU A 27 9.58 -18.89 6.41
C GLU A 27 8.18 -19.50 6.52
N PRO A 28 8.03 -20.62 7.27
CA PRO A 28 6.70 -21.14 7.62
C PRO A 28 5.93 -20.10 8.43
N GLY A 29 4.71 -19.77 8.00
CA GLY A 29 3.93 -18.69 8.59
C GLY A 29 3.45 -18.93 10.01
N SER A 30 3.16 -20.20 10.37
CA SER A 30 2.66 -20.58 11.69
C SER A 30 2.63 -22.10 11.85
N SER A 31 2.88 -22.59 13.06
CA SER A 31 2.72 -24.01 13.41
C SER A 31 1.25 -24.45 13.50
N ILE A 32 0.33 -23.51 13.71
CA ILE A 32 -1.10 -23.78 13.93
C ILE A 32 -2.00 -23.36 12.75
N MET A 33 -1.48 -22.60 11.79
CA MET A 33 -2.21 -22.11 10.61
C MET A 33 -1.47 -22.47 9.33
N PRO A 34 -1.71 -23.68 8.77
CA PRO A 34 -1.09 -24.13 7.53
C PRO A 34 -1.39 -23.13 6.38
N GLY A 35 -0.37 -22.82 5.59
CA GLY A 35 -0.49 -21.90 4.44
C GLY A 35 -0.52 -20.42 4.78
N LYS A 36 -0.33 -20.04 6.05
CA LYS A 36 -0.14 -18.64 6.44
C LYS A 36 1.24 -18.15 5.97
N VAL A 37 1.25 -17.01 5.29
CA VAL A 37 2.48 -16.30 4.91
C VAL A 37 2.60 -15.04 5.77
N ASN A 38 3.71 -14.91 6.49
CA ASN A 38 3.99 -13.70 7.25
C ASN A 38 4.82 -12.72 6.40
N PRO A 39 4.52 -11.41 6.40
CA PRO A 39 5.32 -10.39 5.72
C PRO A 39 6.54 -9.97 6.58
N THR A 40 7.37 -10.96 6.98
CA THR A 40 8.44 -10.77 7.99
C THR A 40 9.46 -9.72 7.62
N GLN A 41 9.79 -9.58 6.35
CA GLN A 41 10.70 -8.52 5.88
C GLN A 41 10.07 -7.12 6.05
N CYS A 42 8.79 -6.98 5.78
CA CYS A 42 8.06 -5.73 6.03
C CYS A 42 8.00 -5.42 7.54
N GLU A 43 7.77 -6.44 8.36
CA GLU A 43 7.74 -6.30 9.82
C GLU A 43 9.10 -5.87 10.36
N ALA A 44 10.19 -6.48 9.89
CA ALA A 44 11.56 -6.09 10.26
C ALA A 44 11.84 -4.60 9.92
N VAL A 45 11.47 -4.14 8.72
CA VAL A 45 11.61 -2.73 8.33
C VAL A 45 10.82 -1.81 9.25
N THR A 46 9.59 -2.19 9.62
CA THR A 46 8.78 -1.35 10.52
C THR A 46 9.31 -1.32 11.95
N MET A 47 9.86 -2.45 12.46
CA MET A 47 10.53 -2.50 13.77
C MET A 47 11.78 -1.62 13.80
N VAL A 48 12.62 -1.71 12.76
CA VAL A 48 13.81 -0.84 12.64
C VAL A 48 13.40 0.63 12.57
N ALA A 49 12.36 0.96 11.82
CA ALA A 49 11.87 2.34 11.74
C ALA A 49 11.43 2.88 13.11
N VAL A 50 10.76 2.07 13.93
CA VAL A 50 10.38 2.44 15.31
C VAL A 50 11.61 2.67 16.17
N GLN A 51 12.62 1.77 16.09
CA GLN A 51 13.87 1.93 16.85
C GLN A 51 14.61 3.20 16.46
N VAL A 52 14.67 3.53 15.17
CA VAL A 52 15.31 4.76 14.67
C VAL A 52 14.59 6.00 15.19
N MET A 53 13.26 6.01 15.20
CA MET A 53 12.48 7.13 15.79
C MET A 53 12.75 7.30 17.29
N GLY A 54 12.89 6.18 18.02
CA GLY A 54 13.29 6.21 19.43
C GLY A 54 14.71 6.75 19.64
N ASN A 55 15.64 6.35 18.79
CA ASN A 55 17.02 6.85 18.81
C ASN A 55 17.08 8.34 18.49
N ASP A 56 16.30 8.81 17.51
CA ASP A 56 16.21 10.24 17.14
C ASP A 56 15.69 11.07 18.31
N ALA A 57 14.66 10.60 19.01
CA ALA A 57 14.18 11.27 20.21
C ALA A 57 15.26 11.35 21.31
N ALA A 58 16.02 10.25 21.53
CA ALA A 58 17.12 10.25 22.48
C ALA A 58 18.23 11.24 22.09
N VAL A 59 18.58 11.33 20.79
CA VAL A 59 19.53 12.30 20.25
C VAL A 59 19.03 13.72 20.44
N GLY A 60 17.74 13.98 20.14
CA GLY A 60 17.12 15.29 20.31
C GLY A 60 17.16 15.78 21.77
N PHE A 61 16.81 14.93 22.74
CA PHE A 61 16.92 15.25 24.16
C PHE A 61 18.36 15.46 24.59
N ALA A 62 19.29 14.61 24.16
CA ALA A 62 20.70 14.76 24.47
C ALA A 62 21.30 16.05 23.91
N ALA A 63 20.91 16.44 22.68
CA ALA A 63 21.35 17.66 22.03
C ALA A 63 20.84 18.94 22.73
N SER A 64 19.69 18.88 23.42
CA SER A 64 19.13 19.99 24.16
C SER A 64 19.91 20.32 25.45
N GLN A 65 20.81 19.42 25.86
CA GLN A 65 21.60 19.59 27.10
C GLN A 65 22.92 20.27 26.80
N GLY A 66 23.43 20.93 27.81
CA GLY A 66 24.71 21.60 27.73
C GLY A 66 24.81 22.69 28.83
N ASN A 67 25.96 22.76 29.47
CA ASN A 67 26.23 23.74 30.51
C ASN A 67 27.46 24.52 30.10
N PHE A 68 27.32 25.83 29.90
CA PHE A 68 28.44 26.70 29.53
C PHE A 68 29.23 26.14 28.33
N GLU A 69 28.73 25.97 27.17
CA GLU A 69 29.39 25.51 25.93
C GLU A 69 29.92 24.05 25.94
N LEU A 70 29.56 23.25 26.95
CA LEU A 70 29.93 21.84 27.01
C LEU A 70 28.72 20.93 27.09
N ASN A 71 28.56 20.06 26.07
CA ASN A 71 27.58 18.98 26.06
C ASN A 71 28.29 17.63 26.34
N VAL A 72 27.99 17.02 27.48
CA VAL A 72 28.57 15.72 27.89
C VAL A 72 27.82 14.51 27.39
N PHE A 73 26.68 14.69 26.65
CA PHE A 73 25.84 13.62 26.13
C PHE A 73 26.35 13.05 24.79
N MET A 74 27.49 13.47 24.30
CA MET A 74 28.04 13.04 23.00
C MET A 74 28.16 11.50 22.87
N PRO A 75 28.53 10.71 23.90
CA PRO A 75 28.54 9.25 23.79
C PRO A 75 27.16 8.66 23.52
N VAL A 76 26.09 9.18 24.10
CA VAL A 76 24.71 8.76 23.85
C VAL A 76 24.28 9.12 22.44
N ILE A 77 24.62 10.33 21.98
CA ILE A 77 24.31 10.83 20.63
C ILE A 77 24.94 9.92 19.58
N ILE A 78 26.26 9.69 19.66
CA ILE A 78 26.96 8.88 18.66
C ILE A 78 26.53 7.40 18.68
N TYR A 79 26.25 6.85 19.86
CA TYR A 79 25.75 5.48 19.97
C TYR A 79 24.41 5.30 19.26
N ASN A 80 23.41 6.16 19.53
CA ASN A 80 22.08 6.08 18.91
C ASN A 80 22.13 6.37 17.41
N PHE A 81 22.97 7.33 16.98
CA PHE A 81 23.16 7.63 15.58
C PHE A 81 23.76 6.44 14.82
N THR A 82 24.86 5.90 15.31
CA THR A 82 25.54 4.77 14.64
C THR A 82 24.69 3.51 14.63
N GLN A 83 23.94 3.24 15.70
CA GLN A 83 22.98 2.14 15.74
C GLN A 83 21.91 2.33 14.65
N SER A 84 21.36 3.53 14.52
CA SER A 84 20.35 3.83 13.50
C SER A 84 20.87 3.61 12.08
N VAL A 85 22.08 4.10 11.78
CA VAL A 85 22.73 3.90 10.47
C VAL A 85 22.92 2.41 10.18
N ARG A 86 23.44 1.67 11.14
CA ARG A 86 23.67 0.22 11.00
C ARG A 86 22.36 -0.54 10.74
N LEU A 87 21.35 -0.34 11.58
CA LEU A 87 20.06 -1.03 11.46
C LEU A 87 19.37 -0.72 10.12
N LEU A 88 19.40 0.56 9.70
CA LEU A 88 18.81 0.95 8.42
C LEU A 88 19.54 0.32 7.24
N SER A 89 20.88 0.33 7.24
CA SER A 89 21.66 -0.26 6.14
C SER A 89 21.42 -1.76 6.02
N GLU A 90 21.45 -2.49 7.13
CA GLU A 90 21.24 -3.94 7.14
C GLU A 90 19.82 -4.33 6.73
N VAL A 91 18.78 -3.63 7.24
CA VAL A 91 17.39 -3.95 6.93
C VAL A 91 17.01 -3.60 5.49
N MET A 92 17.59 -2.54 4.90
CA MET A 92 17.32 -2.19 3.51
C MET A 92 17.85 -3.26 2.56
N VAL A 93 19.05 -3.80 2.79
CA VAL A 93 19.61 -4.90 2.00
C VAL A 93 18.75 -6.16 2.18
N SER A 94 18.45 -6.54 3.42
CA SER A 94 17.59 -7.69 3.72
C SER A 94 16.22 -7.59 3.05
N PHE A 95 15.58 -6.42 3.13
CA PHE A 95 14.28 -6.19 2.49
C PHE A 95 14.36 -6.27 0.97
N ASN A 96 15.41 -5.70 0.38
CA ASN A 96 15.61 -5.80 -1.07
C ASN A 96 15.73 -7.26 -1.50
N ASP A 97 16.66 -8.00 -0.91
CA ASP A 97 17.05 -9.33 -1.36
C ASP A 97 15.98 -10.39 -1.07
N ASN A 98 15.26 -10.25 0.04
CA ASN A 98 14.31 -11.25 0.50
C ASN A 98 12.83 -10.85 0.29
N CYS A 99 12.55 -9.64 -0.20
CA CYS A 99 11.18 -9.18 -0.46
C CYS A 99 11.06 -8.44 -1.79
N ALA A 100 11.70 -7.28 -1.92
CA ALA A 100 11.42 -6.35 -3.01
C ALA A 100 11.65 -6.95 -4.41
N VAL A 101 12.79 -7.62 -4.62
CA VAL A 101 13.13 -8.25 -5.92
C VAL A 101 12.21 -9.42 -6.29
N GLY A 102 11.51 -9.99 -5.31
CA GLY A 102 10.58 -11.12 -5.49
C GLY A 102 9.11 -10.72 -5.59
N ILE A 103 8.78 -9.44 -5.53
CA ILE A 103 7.39 -8.96 -5.65
C ILE A 103 6.85 -9.27 -7.04
N LYS A 104 5.65 -9.88 -7.08
CA LYS A 104 4.92 -10.18 -8.31
C LYS A 104 3.53 -9.58 -8.25
N ALA A 105 3.10 -8.93 -9.35
CA ALA A 105 1.73 -8.45 -9.48
C ALA A 105 0.74 -9.61 -9.62
N ASP A 106 -0.35 -9.59 -8.89
CA ASP A 106 -1.53 -10.41 -9.15
C ASP A 106 -2.46 -9.65 -10.10
N ARG A 107 -2.19 -9.80 -11.41
CA ARG A 107 -2.89 -9.04 -12.46
C ARG A 107 -4.39 -9.34 -12.49
N GLU A 108 -4.79 -10.55 -12.15
CA GLU A 108 -6.21 -10.93 -12.11
C GLU A 108 -6.92 -10.18 -10.98
N LYS A 109 -6.35 -10.20 -9.78
CA LYS A 109 -6.88 -9.47 -8.63
C LYS A 109 -6.90 -7.97 -8.85
N MET A 110 -5.82 -7.41 -9.39
CA MET A 110 -5.74 -5.98 -9.74
C MET A 110 -6.82 -5.59 -10.75
N ASN A 111 -7.01 -6.38 -11.80
CA ASN A 111 -8.03 -6.13 -12.81
C ASN A 111 -9.44 -6.22 -12.24
N HIS A 112 -9.69 -7.24 -11.39
CA HIS A 112 -10.96 -7.35 -10.68
C HIS A 112 -11.26 -6.12 -9.81
N ASN A 113 -10.29 -5.69 -9.00
CA ASN A 113 -10.44 -4.54 -8.11
C ASN A 113 -10.63 -3.24 -8.93
N LEU A 114 -9.88 -3.08 -10.01
CA LEU A 114 -10.01 -1.92 -10.91
C LEU A 114 -11.44 -1.80 -11.44
N HIS A 115 -11.97 -2.86 -12.05
CA HIS A 115 -13.30 -2.82 -12.67
C HIS A 115 -14.46 -2.73 -11.65
N ASN A 116 -14.21 -3.06 -10.38
CA ASN A 116 -15.17 -2.85 -9.30
C ASN A 116 -15.09 -1.45 -8.66
N SER A 117 -14.10 -0.63 -9.05
CA SER A 117 -13.96 0.72 -8.52
C SER A 117 -15.00 1.66 -9.11
N LEU A 118 -15.84 2.23 -8.25
CA LEU A 118 -16.82 3.25 -8.68
C LEU A 118 -16.16 4.56 -9.10
N MET A 119 -14.88 4.78 -8.75
CA MET A 119 -14.12 5.97 -9.17
C MET A 119 -13.93 6.04 -10.67
N LEU A 120 -13.97 4.90 -11.37
CA LEU A 120 -13.87 4.84 -12.83
C LEU A 120 -15.04 5.52 -13.55
N VAL A 121 -16.13 5.80 -12.87
CA VAL A 121 -17.27 6.53 -13.45
C VAL A 121 -16.86 7.90 -14.03
N THR A 122 -15.77 8.48 -13.55
CA THR A 122 -15.25 9.75 -14.07
C THR A 122 -14.84 9.67 -15.54
N ALA A 123 -14.45 8.50 -16.06
CA ALA A 123 -14.19 8.28 -17.48
C ALA A 123 -15.43 8.52 -18.36
N LEU A 124 -16.62 8.42 -17.80
CA LEU A 124 -17.87 8.63 -18.52
C LEU A 124 -18.29 10.12 -18.59
N ASN A 125 -17.69 10.99 -17.78
CA ASN A 125 -18.07 12.42 -17.71
C ASN A 125 -18.10 13.12 -19.07
N PRO A 126 -17.13 12.90 -20.01
CA PRO A 126 -17.17 13.55 -21.32
C PRO A 126 -18.35 13.13 -22.20
N TYR A 127 -18.94 11.97 -21.93
CA TYR A 127 -19.97 11.34 -22.77
C TYR A 127 -21.39 11.50 -22.24
N ILE A 128 -21.57 11.42 -20.92
CA ILE A 128 -22.89 11.47 -20.30
C ILE A 128 -23.06 12.67 -19.33
N GLY A 129 -22.01 13.44 -19.10
CA GLY A 129 -21.98 14.56 -18.17
C GLY A 129 -21.88 14.12 -16.69
N TYR A 130 -21.42 15.04 -15.86
CA TYR A 130 -21.14 14.78 -14.43
C TYR A 130 -22.36 14.27 -13.65
N GLU A 131 -23.54 14.86 -13.86
CA GLU A 131 -24.75 14.48 -13.11
C GLU A 131 -25.20 13.05 -13.42
N ASN A 132 -25.14 12.63 -14.67
CA ASN A 132 -25.51 11.28 -15.07
C ASN A 132 -24.45 10.26 -14.64
N ALA A 133 -23.17 10.61 -14.68
CA ALA A 133 -22.09 9.81 -14.12
C ALA A 133 -22.30 9.61 -12.61
N ALA A 134 -22.65 10.67 -11.88
CA ALA A 134 -22.97 10.56 -10.45
C ALA A 134 -24.19 9.66 -10.16
N LYS A 135 -25.24 9.72 -11.01
CA LYS A 135 -26.40 8.81 -10.89
C LYS A 135 -26.00 7.37 -11.17
N THR A 136 -25.15 7.13 -12.17
CA THR A 136 -24.61 5.80 -12.49
C THR A 136 -23.84 5.21 -11.30
N ALA A 137 -22.91 5.97 -10.73
CA ALA A 137 -22.16 5.49 -9.55
C ALA A 137 -23.06 5.21 -8.35
N LYS A 138 -24.03 6.08 -8.06
CA LYS A 138 -24.99 5.89 -6.96
C LYS A 138 -25.85 4.65 -7.15
N LYS A 139 -26.34 4.41 -8.38
CA LYS A 139 -27.11 3.21 -8.70
C LYS A 139 -26.25 1.96 -8.59
N ALA A 140 -25.04 1.98 -9.17
CA ALA A 140 -24.10 0.86 -9.08
C ALA A 140 -23.80 0.46 -7.62
N TYR A 141 -23.56 1.45 -6.75
CA TYR A 141 -23.35 1.23 -5.32
C TYR A 141 -24.58 0.67 -4.61
N LYS A 142 -25.77 1.31 -4.81
CA LYS A 142 -27.00 0.94 -4.13
C LYS A 142 -27.46 -0.46 -4.48
N ASP A 143 -27.41 -0.81 -5.77
CA ASP A 143 -27.92 -2.05 -6.30
C ASP A 143 -26.86 -3.15 -6.36
N ASN A 144 -25.60 -2.84 -5.96
CA ASN A 144 -24.44 -3.73 -6.00
C ASN A 144 -24.20 -4.35 -7.39
N ILE A 145 -24.24 -3.52 -8.40
CA ILE A 145 -24.05 -3.89 -9.82
C ILE A 145 -22.85 -3.12 -10.41
N SER A 146 -22.38 -3.55 -11.59
CA SER A 146 -21.29 -2.87 -12.28
C SER A 146 -21.69 -1.48 -12.77
N LEU A 147 -20.69 -0.60 -12.99
CA LEU A 147 -20.91 0.71 -13.63
C LEU A 147 -21.56 0.55 -15.01
N LYS A 148 -21.14 -0.45 -15.81
CA LYS A 148 -21.72 -0.76 -17.11
C LYS A 148 -23.21 -1.06 -16.99
N GLN A 149 -23.58 -2.01 -16.15
CA GLN A 149 -24.97 -2.38 -15.93
C GLN A 149 -25.81 -1.19 -15.45
N ALA A 150 -25.31 -0.43 -14.48
CA ALA A 150 -26.01 0.76 -13.98
C ALA A 150 -26.23 1.82 -15.05
N CYS A 151 -25.22 2.06 -15.90
CA CYS A 151 -25.30 3.04 -17.00
C CYS A 151 -26.33 2.64 -18.05
N VAL A 152 -26.34 1.37 -18.44
CA VAL A 152 -27.29 0.81 -19.42
C VAL A 152 -28.73 0.83 -18.88
N GLU A 153 -28.94 0.38 -17.63
CA GLU A 153 -30.26 0.41 -16.98
C GLU A 153 -30.83 1.81 -16.81
N LEU A 154 -29.96 2.83 -16.66
CA LEU A 154 -30.37 4.24 -16.62
C LEU A 154 -30.59 4.84 -18.02
N GLY A 155 -30.30 4.10 -19.09
CA GLY A 155 -30.48 4.52 -20.46
C GLY A 155 -29.51 5.61 -20.92
N PHE A 156 -28.36 5.75 -20.26
CA PHE A 156 -27.39 6.78 -20.63
C PHE A 156 -26.47 6.37 -21.78
N LEU A 157 -26.13 5.08 -21.86
CA LEU A 157 -25.37 4.49 -22.97
C LEU A 157 -25.88 3.07 -23.26
N SER A 158 -25.71 2.60 -24.52
CA SER A 158 -25.85 1.18 -24.82
C SER A 158 -24.62 0.40 -24.33
N GLU A 159 -24.69 -0.93 -24.26
CA GLU A 159 -23.57 -1.77 -23.89
C GLU A 159 -22.36 -1.57 -24.79
N GLU A 160 -22.60 -1.54 -26.12
CA GLU A 160 -21.56 -1.37 -27.11
C GLU A 160 -20.90 0.01 -26.96
N ARG A 161 -21.71 1.06 -26.75
CA ARG A 161 -21.17 2.41 -26.59
C ARG A 161 -20.42 2.58 -25.29
N PHE A 162 -20.84 1.90 -24.22
CA PHE A 162 -20.09 1.88 -22.96
C PHE A 162 -18.69 1.28 -23.18
N ASP A 163 -18.61 0.12 -23.83
CA ASP A 163 -17.33 -0.56 -24.09
C ASP A 163 -16.40 0.27 -25.00
N GLU A 164 -16.96 1.05 -25.93
CA GLU A 164 -16.19 1.93 -26.79
C GLU A 164 -15.57 3.14 -26.08
N VAL A 165 -16.17 3.61 -24.99
CA VAL A 165 -15.76 4.86 -24.34
C VAL A 165 -15.12 4.66 -22.96
N PHE A 166 -15.25 3.48 -22.40
CA PHE A 166 -14.78 3.18 -21.06
C PHE A 166 -13.37 2.55 -21.08
N HIS A 167 -12.38 3.39 -20.95
CA HIS A 167 -10.96 3.05 -21.02
C HIS A 167 -10.22 3.42 -19.74
N PRO A 168 -10.26 2.57 -18.69
CA PRO A 168 -9.57 2.84 -17.41
C PRO A 168 -8.07 3.13 -17.58
N GLU A 169 -7.41 2.50 -18.57
CA GLU A 169 -6.01 2.70 -18.91
C GLU A 169 -5.66 4.11 -19.36
N GLN A 170 -6.64 4.90 -19.77
CA GLN A 170 -6.45 6.31 -20.17
C GLN A 170 -6.61 7.28 -18.99
N MET A 171 -6.92 6.78 -17.79
CA MET A 171 -7.10 7.60 -16.59
C MET A 171 -5.81 7.82 -15.80
N VAL A 172 -4.68 7.27 -16.23
CA VAL A 172 -3.35 7.35 -15.61
C VAL A 172 -2.36 8.06 -16.53
#